data_6b97df2f315491cb359741ba9a189253
#
_entry.id   6b97df2f315491cb359741ba9a189253
#
_cell.length_a   1.000
_cell.length_b   1.000
_cell.length_c   1.000
_cell.angle_alpha   90.00
_cell.angle_beta   90.00
_cell.angle_gamma   90.00
#
_symmetry.space_group_name_H-M   'P 1'
#
loop_
_entity.id
_entity.type
_entity.pdbx_description
1 polymer ?
#
loop_
_entity_poly.entity_id
_entity_poly.type
_entity_poly.pdbx_seq_one_letter_code
_entity_poly.pdbx_strand_id
1 'polypeptide(L)'
;MSERELDSSINDYIETEIPKNYVKQQEWDMAIGLQEVDNLKPSKYLEKLLQENVTGEKTIYEVEHELKQYYVEKDKKDKTIQDEFECDLVSTRIVQLLEEDNFELSVDYIKYIHEYLFKDVYEFAGEFRKVDFSKHERILNNDSVAYGDCKLLEQSLDYDISLEKNKKYDEMNIVDVINNITNFSSSIWQIHPFRDENEPLGQQKTYLQKYLQNKGFTDFGKSFFWMNFTILV
;
A
#
# COMPACT_ATOMS: atom_id res chain seq x y z
N MET A 1 -38.40 -10.40 -14.27
CA MET A 1 -37.16 -9.80 -13.73
C MET A 1 -36.10 -9.93 -14.80
N SER A 2 -35.51 -8.84 -15.25
CA SER A 2 -34.43 -8.90 -16.23
C SER A 2 -33.10 -9.32 -15.55
N GLU A 3 -32.16 -9.88 -16.31
CA GLU A 3 -30.83 -10.24 -15.77
C GLU A 3 -30.14 -9.04 -15.07
N ARG A 4 -30.37 -7.81 -15.53
CA ARG A 4 -29.88 -6.58 -14.91
C ARG A 4 -30.48 -6.28 -13.53
N GLU A 5 -31.79 -6.60 -13.33
CA GLU A 5 -32.44 -6.43 -12.02
C GLU A 5 -31.98 -7.48 -11.00
N LEU A 6 -31.62 -8.68 -11.49
CA LEU A 6 -31.05 -9.73 -10.64
C LEU A 6 -29.62 -9.36 -10.20
N ASP A 7 -28.82 -8.80 -11.11
CA ASP A 7 -27.42 -8.42 -10.85
C ASP A 7 -27.32 -7.26 -9.85
N SER A 8 -28.16 -6.22 -10.00
CA SER A 8 -28.21 -5.12 -9.04
C SER A 8 -28.67 -5.57 -7.65
N SER A 9 -29.65 -6.49 -7.56
CA SER A 9 -30.14 -6.98 -6.28
C SER A 9 -29.14 -7.89 -5.56
N ILE A 10 -28.28 -8.60 -6.30
CA ILE A 10 -27.20 -9.41 -5.72
C ILE A 10 -26.08 -8.51 -5.18
N ASN A 11 -25.71 -7.47 -5.91
CA ASN A 11 -24.71 -6.50 -5.44
C ASN A 11 -25.19 -5.75 -4.20
N ASP A 12 -26.44 -5.26 -4.19
CA ASP A 12 -27.05 -4.63 -3.01
C ASP A 12 -27.09 -5.60 -1.81
N TYR A 13 -27.36 -6.89 -2.04
CA TYR A 13 -27.37 -7.90 -0.99
C TYR A 13 -25.97 -8.17 -0.43
N ILE A 14 -24.93 -8.23 -1.29
CA ILE A 14 -23.53 -8.44 -0.86
C ILE A 14 -23.05 -7.21 -0.06
N GLU A 15 -23.30 -6.00 -0.52
CA GLU A 15 -22.89 -4.76 0.18
C GLU A 15 -23.56 -4.60 1.56
N THR A 16 -24.79 -5.08 1.74
CA THR A 16 -25.51 -4.98 3.01
C THR A 16 -25.15 -6.08 4.01
N GLU A 17 -24.56 -7.19 3.57
CA GLU A 17 -24.33 -8.38 4.40
C GLU A 17 -22.87 -8.55 4.87
N ILE A 18 -21.89 -7.79 4.33
CA ILE A 18 -20.51 -7.86 4.81
C ILE A 18 -20.38 -7.10 6.14
N PRO A 19 -20.11 -7.78 7.26
CA PRO A 19 -19.94 -7.09 8.54
C PRO A 19 -18.78 -6.11 8.51
N LYS A 20 -18.95 -4.91 9.05
CA LYS A 20 -17.89 -3.87 9.11
C LYS A 20 -16.59 -4.37 9.74
N ASN A 21 -16.70 -5.22 10.77
CA ASN A 21 -15.55 -5.83 11.42
C ASN A 21 -14.76 -6.76 10.48
N TYR A 22 -15.43 -7.42 9.53
CA TYR A 22 -14.77 -8.24 8.52
C TYR A 22 -13.93 -7.37 7.55
N VAL A 23 -14.47 -6.25 7.08
CA VAL A 23 -13.73 -5.33 6.22
C VAL A 23 -12.50 -4.79 6.94
N LYS A 24 -12.67 -4.30 8.17
CA LYS A 24 -11.54 -3.83 9.00
C LYS A 24 -10.49 -4.90 9.24
N GLN A 25 -10.90 -6.14 9.52
CA GLN A 25 -9.95 -7.23 9.67
C GLN A 25 -9.14 -7.46 8.38
N GLN A 26 -9.77 -7.36 7.21
CA GLN A 26 -9.07 -7.50 5.94
C GLN A 26 -8.09 -6.36 5.67
N GLU A 27 -8.42 -5.13 6.04
CA GLU A 27 -7.52 -3.98 5.93
C GLU A 27 -6.28 -4.16 6.79
N TRP A 28 -6.45 -4.65 8.02
CA TRP A 28 -5.34 -4.97 8.92
C TRP A 28 -4.49 -6.15 8.40
N ASP A 29 -5.12 -7.24 7.94
CA ASP A 29 -4.43 -8.38 7.36
C ASP A 29 -3.57 -7.96 6.15
N MET A 30 -4.09 -7.02 5.33
CA MET A 30 -3.36 -6.46 4.21
C MET A 30 -2.20 -5.60 4.69
N ALA A 31 -2.44 -4.67 5.61
CA ALA A 31 -1.43 -3.75 6.11
C ALA A 31 -0.24 -4.49 6.75
N ILE A 32 -0.51 -5.48 7.59
CA ILE A 32 0.53 -6.31 8.22
C ILE A 32 1.23 -7.18 7.17
N GLY A 33 0.48 -7.80 6.27
CA GLY A 33 1.07 -8.64 5.20
C GLY A 33 2.01 -7.86 4.29
N LEU A 34 1.80 -6.55 4.09
CA LEU A 34 2.72 -5.68 3.35
C LEU A 34 4.06 -5.49 4.10
N GLN A 35 4.04 -5.44 5.43
CA GLN A 35 5.25 -5.33 6.25
C GLN A 35 6.01 -6.66 6.35
N GLU A 36 5.30 -7.80 6.35
CA GLU A 36 5.92 -9.14 6.41
C GLU A 36 6.82 -9.43 5.20
N VAL A 37 6.57 -8.81 4.04
CA VAL A 37 7.44 -8.95 2.85
C VAL A 37 8.87 -8.47 3.16
N ASP A 38 8.99 -7.46 4.02
CA ASP A 38 10.28 -6.90 4.47
C ASP A 38 10.76 -7.52 5.78
N ASN A 39 10.19 -8.67 6.16
CA ASN A 39 10.45 -9.41 7.40
C ASN A 39 10.13 -8.61 8.68
N LEU A 40 9.35 -7.56 8.60
CA LEU A 40 8.85 -6.84 9.76
C LEU A 40 7.65 -7.59 10.36
N LYS A 41 7.51 -7.52 11.67
CA LYS A 41 6.42 -8.20 12.40
C LYS A 41 5.78 -7.24 13.39
N PRO A 42 4.44 -7.29 13.52
CA PRO A 42 3.74 -6.47 14.50
C PRO A 42 4.15 -6.85 15.93
N SER A 43 4.20 -5.85 16.79
CA SER A 43 4.35 -6.10 18.23
C SER A 43 3.08 -6.75 18.80
N LYS A 44 3.23 -7.43 19.93
CA LYS A 44 2.07 -7.94 20.68
C LYS A 44 1.14 -6.83 21.16
N TYR A 45 1.65 -5.61 21.28
CA TYR A 45 0.84 -4.47 21.66
C TYR A 45 -0.06 -4.03 20.50
N LEU A 46 0.46 -3.97 19.27
CA LEU A 46 -0.37 -3.72 18.09
C LEU A 46 -1.42 -4.83 17.90
N GLU A 47 -1.07 -6.10 18.07
CA GLU A 47 -2.02 -7.21 17.95
C GLU A 47 -3.25 -7.01 18.88
N LYS A 48 -3.04 -6.50 20.10
CA LYS A 48 -4.13 -6.16 21.02
C LYS A 48 -4.96 -4.99 20.50
N LEU A 49 -4.31 -3.86 20.13
CA LEU A 49 -5.00 -2.64 19.67
C LEU A 49 -5.78 -2.88 18.36
N LEU A 50 -5.25 -3.74 17.49
CA LEU A 50 -5.93 -4.17 16.27
C LEU A 50 -7.28 -4.82 16.58
N GLN A 51 -7.34 -5.73 17.55
CA GLN A 51 -8.61 -6.37 17.94
C GLN A 51 -9.61 -5.35 18.51
N GLU A 52 -9.14 -4.39 19.29
CA GLU A 52 -9.97 -3.30 19.83
C GLU A 52 -10.50 -2.37 18.70
N ASN A 53 -9.70 -2.17 17.64
CA ASN A 53 -10.15 -1.42 16.46
C ASN A 53 -11.16 -2.21 15.61
N VAL A 54 -10.90 -3.50 15.37
CA VAL A 54 -11.80 -4.37 14.59
C VAL A 54 -13.15 -4.51 15.28
N THR A 55 -13.18 -4.62 16.60
CA THR A 55 -14.44 -4.68 17.37
C THR A 55 -15.15 -3.34 17.50
N GLY A 56 -14.48 -2.23 17.13
CA GLY A 56 -15.01 -0.86 17.23
C GLY A 56 -14.88 -0.24 18.60
N GLU A 57 -14.12 -0.85 19.51
CA GLU A 57 -13.80 -0.29 20.83
C GLU A 57 -12.88 0.93 20.71
N LYS A 58 -12.03 0.96 19.67
CA LYS A 58 -11.13 2.07 19.35
C LYS A 58 -11.23 2.47 17.89
N THR A 59 -11.07 3.76 17.65
CA THR A 59 -10.82 4.30 16.31
C THR A 59 -9.38 4.04 15.89
N ILE A 60 -9.12 4.04 14.61
CA ILE A 60 -7.74 3.86 14.08
C ILE A 60 -6.79 4.99 14.55
N TYR A 61 -7.30 6.20 14.78
CA TYR A 61 -6.50 7.32 15.28
C TYR A 61 -6.15 7.17 16.78
N GLU A 62 -7.03 6.56 17.57
CA GLU A 62 -6.71 6.20 18.96
C GLU A 62 -5.65 5.11 19.01
N VAL A 63 -5.69 4.14 18.10
CA VAL A 63 -4.62 3.12 17.96
C VAL A 63 -3.28 3.79 17.70
N GLU A 64 -3.18 4.70 16.71
CA GLU A 64 -1.92 5.41 16.42
C GLU A 64 -1.42 6.20 17.63
N HIS A 65 -2.33 6.89 18.32
CA HIS A 65 -1.98 7.68 19.50
C HIS A 65 -1.38 6.81 20.62
N GLU A 66 -2.00 5.69 20.93
CA GLU A 66 -1.51 4.75 21.95
C GLU A 66 -0.20 4.08 21.56
N LEU A 67 -0.01 3.73 20.28
CA LEU A 67 1.26 3.21 19.78
C LEU A 67 2.39 4.23 19.98
N LYS A 68 2.16 5.48 19.61
CA LYS A 68 3.16 6.54 19.81
C LYS A 68 3.53 6.70 21.28
N GLN A 69 2.56 6.65 22.19
CA GLN A 69 2.83 6.69 23.62
C GLN A 69 3.62 5.48 24.11
N TYR A 70 3.26 4.27 23.64
CA TYR A 70 3.96 3.03 24.00
C TYR A 70 5.44 3.06 23.65
N TYR A 71 5.81 3.67 22.51
CA TYR A 71 7.19 3.74 22.04
C TYR A 71 7.99 4.95 22.58
N VAL A 72 7.36 5.89 23.30
CA VAL A 72 8.09 7.05 23.88
C VAL A 72 9.21 6.62 24.83
N GLU A 73 8.97 5.60 25.65
CA GLU A 73 9.91 5.14 26.68
C GLU A 73 10.80 3.95 26.23
N LYS A 74 10.65 3.51 24.97
CA LYS A 74 11.43 2.38 24.43
C LYS A 74 12.81 2.83 23.97
N ASP A 75 13.78 1.93 24.06
CA ASP A 75 15.12 2.19 23.54
C ASP A 75 15.13 2.17 22.00
N LYS A 76 15.07 3.34 21.41
CA LYS A 76 15.09 3.53 19.96
C LYS A 76 16.41 3.12 19.27
N LYS A 77 17.42 2.68 20.01
CA LYS A 77 18.66 2.15 19.46
C LYS A 77 18.62 0.63 19.28
N ASP A 78 17.67 -0.03 19.94
CA ASP A 78 17.44 -1.47 19.75
C ASP A 78 16.78 -1.69 18.38
N LYS A 79 17.46 -2.46 17.51
CA LYS A 79 16.97 -2.75 16.17
C LYS A 79 15.61 -3.45 16.18
N THR A 80 15.36 -4.34 17.13
CA THR A 80 14.07 -5.04 17.26
C THR A 80 12.96 -4.05 17.59
N ILE A 81 13.24 -3.09 18.47
CA ILE A 81 12.27 -2.02 18.81
C ILE A 81 12.02 -1.09 17.62
N GLN A 82 13.06 -0.80 16.82
CA GLN A 82 12.89 -0.01 15.60
C GLN A 82 12.01 -0.73 14.59
N ASP A 83 12.27 -2.01 14.35
CA ASP A 83 11.51 -2.84 13.39
C ASP A 83 10.05 -3.01 13.83
N GLU A 84 9.80 -3.23 15.13
CA GLU A 84 8.44 -3.26 15.69
C GLU A 84 7.74 -1.91 15.55
N PHE A 85 8.41 -0.80 15.88
CA PHE A 85 7.86 0.54 15.76
C PHE A 85 7.48 0.89 14.33
N GLU A 86 8.36 0.58 13.39
CA GLU A 86 8.09 0.77 11.96
C GLU A 86 6.88 -0.06 11.52
N CYS A 87 6.87 -1.36 11.80
CA CYS A 87 5.77 -2.25 11.45
C CYS A 87 4.43 -1.75 12.00
N ASP A 88 4.40 -1.45 13.29
CA ASP A 88 3.19 -1.05 14.00
C ASP A 88 2.62 0.27 13.46
N LEU A 89 3.48 1.28 13.32
CA LEU A 89 3.06 2.60 12.90
C LEU A 89 2.65 2.62 11.42
N VAL A 90 3.45 2.00 10.56
CA VAL A 90 3.17 1.98 9.12
C VAL A 90 1.92 1.14 8.82
N SER A 91 1.74 -0.02 9.46
CA SER A 91 0.51 -0.81 9.31
C SER A 91 -0.73 -0.02 9.71
N THR A 92 -0.67 0.68 10.84
CA THR A 92 -1.79 1.51 11.30
C THR A 92 -2.13 2.62 10.29
N ARG A 93 -1.11 3.26 9.73
CA ARG A 93 -1.29 4.33 8.74
C ARG A 93 -1.76 3.81 7.38
N ILE A 94 -1.40 2.59 7.01
CA ILE A 94 -1.97 1.93 5.83
C ILE A 94 -3.48 1.76 6.02
N VAL A 95 -3.94 1.27 7.18
CA VAL A 95 -5.38 1.14 7.46
C VAL A 95 -6.08 2.50 7.42
N GLN A 96 -5.49 3.55 8.01
CA GLN A 96 -6.03 4.92 7.92
C GLN A 96 -6.21 5.37 6.46
N LEU A 97 -5.18 5.17 5.62
CA LEU A 97 -5.27 5.52 4.21
C LEU A 97 -6.32 4.68 3.46
N LEU A 98 -6.51 3.40 3.80
CA LEU A 98 -7.52 2.54 3.18
C LEU A 98 -8.95 2.95 3.56
N GLU A 99 -9.17 3.45 4.78
CA GLU A 99 -10.45 3.99 5.24
C GLU A 99 -10.80 5.37 4.62
N GLU A 100 -9.81 6.09 4.04
CA GLU A 100 -10.04 7.38 3.41
C GLU A 100 -10.53 7.24 1.97
N ASP A 101 -11.58 7.96 1.57
CA ASP A 101 -12.14 7.96 0.21
C ASP A 101 -11.33 8.82 -0.78
N ASN A 102 -10.37 9.61 -0.30
CA ASN A 102 -9.58 10.48 -1.15
C ASN A 102 -8.50 9.69 -1.91
N PHE A 103 -8.45 9.92 -3.21
CA PHE A 103 -7.39 9.42 -4.07
C PHE A 103 -7.16 10.38 -5.25
N GLU A 104 -5.91 10.69 -5.52
CA GLU A 104 -5.50 11.44 -6.69
C GLU A 104 -4.39 10.69 -7.44
N LEU A 105 -4.60 10.48 -8.73
CA LEU A 105 -3.58 9.88 -9.60
C LEU A 105 -2.58 10.98 -9.98
N SER A 106 -1.64 11.29 -9.08
CA SER A 106 -0.64 12.36 -9.24
C SER A 106 0.68 12.03 -8.57
N VAL A 107 1.75 12.69 -8.99
CA VAL A 107 3.08 12.59 -8.36
C VAL A 107 3.04 13.10 -6.92
N ASP A 108 2.29 14.17 -6.68
CA ASP A 108 2.16 14.75 -5.35
C ASP A 108 1.45 13.79 -4.38
N TYR A 109 0.47 13.03 -4.87
CA TYR A 109 -0.19 12.01 -4.05
C TYR A 109 0.72 10.83 -3.72
N ILE A 110 1.64 10.44 -4.62
CA ILE A 110 2.68 9.44 -4.32
C ILE A 110 3.60 9.95 -3.20
N LYS A 111 4.06 11.21 -3.27
CA LYS A 111 4.86 11.84 -2.21
C LYS A 111 4.08 11.92 -0.89
N TYR A 112 2.82 12.32 -0.95
CA TYR A 112 1.94 12.39 0.23
C TYR A 112 1.81 11.02 0.93
N ILE A 113 1.55 9.94 0.19
CA ILE A 113 1.47 8.60 0.78
C ILE A 113 2.78 8.23 1.46
N HIS A 114 3.92 8.46 0.83
CA HIS A 114 5.23 8.17 1.44
C HIS A 114 5.44 9.00 2.72
N GLU A 115 5.19 10.30 2.69
CA GLU A 115 5.29 11.16 3.86
C GLU A 115 4.35 10.69 4.97
N TYR A 116 3.10 10.42 4.63
CA TYR A 116 2.09 9.99 5.59
C TYR A 116 2.48 8.69 6.31
N LEU A 117 2.96 7.71 5.57
CA LEU A 117 3.37 6.42 6.13
C LEU A 117 4.60 6.55 7.04
N PHE A 118 5.61 7.32 6.62
CA PHE A 118 6.95 7.27 7.20
C PHE A 118 7.38 8.50 7.99
N LYS A 119 6.55 9.54 8.12
CA LYS A 119 6.92 10.84 8.75
C LYS A 119 7.51 10.77 10.16
N ASP A 120 7.27 9.70 10.93
CA ASP A 120 7.85 9.53 12.26
C ASP A 120 8.90 8.39 12.30
N VAL A 121 9.11 7.74 11.16
CA VAL A 121 10.03 6.62 10.98
C VAL A 121 11.33 7.09 10.33
N TYR A 122 11.22 7.85 9.23
CA TYR A 122 12.36 8.32 8.45
C TYR A 122 12.38 9.85 8.28
N GLU A 123 13.55 10.46 8.41
CA GLU A 123 13.73 11.92 8.20
C GLU A 123 13.48 12.37 6.76
N PHE A 124 13.63 11.47 5.79
CA PHE A 124 13.42 11.73 4.37
C PHE A 124 12.01 11.38 3.86
N ALA A 125 11.06 11.17 4.77
CA ALA A 125 9.69 10.85 4.39
C ALA A 125 9.11 11.90 3.42
N GLY A 126 8.54 11.44 2.29
CA GLY A 126 8.02 12.32 1.22
C GLY A 126 9.07 12.85 0.24
N GLU A 127 10.37 12.64 0.47
CA GLU A 127 11.44 13.13 -0.41
C GLU A 127 11.88 12.06 -1.41
N PHE A 128 11.92 12.41 -2.69
CA PHE A 128 12.53 11.56 -3.69
C PHE A 128 14.03 11.40 -3.46
N ARG A 129 14.56 10.24 -3.80
CA ARG A 129 16.00 9.97 -3.73
C ARG A 129 16.80 10.94 -4.60
N LYS A 130 18.00 11.26 -4.15
CA LYS A 130 18.92 12.22 -4.80
C LYS A 130 20.13 11.53 -5.42
N VAL A 131 20.18 10.19 -5.33
CA VAL A 131 21.27 9.36 -5.85
C VAL A 131 20.73 8.19 -6.66
N ASP A 132 21.51 7.78 -7.65
CA ASP A 132 21.23 6.55 -8.39
C ASP A 132 21.74 5.36 -7.60
N PHE A 133 21.03 4.25 -7.70
CA PHE A 133 21.44 2.99 -7.12
C PHE A 133 21.01 1.80 -8.00
N SER A 134 21.63 0.68 -7.76
CA SER A 134 21.24 -0.60 -8.32
C SER A 134 21.13 -1.62 -7.19
N LYS A 135 20.22 -2.56 -7.31
CA LYS A 135 19.99 -3.61 -6.32
C LYS A 135 20.16 -4.98 -6.97
N HIS A 136 20.75 -5.92 -6.23
CA HIS A 136 20.78 -7.31 -6.64
C HIS A 136 19.49 -8.00 -6.23
N GLU A 137 18.70 -8.40 -7.21
CA GLU A 137 17.41 -9.05 -6.95
C GLU A 137 17.54 -10.58 -6.94
N ARG A 138 17.14 -11.20 -5.83
CA ARG A 138 17.18 -12.67 -5.66
C ARG A 138 16.40 -13.40 -6.76
N ILE A 139 15.30 -12.83 -7.18
CA ILE A 139 14.43 -13.36 -8.26
C ILE A 139 15.12 -13.40 -9.62
N LEU A 140 16.01 -12.44 -9.88
CA LEU A 140 16.80 -12.40 -11.11
C LEU A 140 18.12 -13.16 -10.98
N ASN A 141 18.22 -14.18 -10.12
CA ASN A 141 19.45 -14.93 -9.84
C ASN A 141 20.61 -14.04 -9.39
N ASN A 142 20.32 -12.98 -8.64
CA ASN A 142 21.24 -11.93 -8.21
C ASN A 142 21.77 -11.03 -9.32
N ASP A 143 21.13 -10.99 -10.50
CA ASP A 143 21.41 -9.91 -11.45
C ASP A 143 20.99 -8.56 -10.84
N SER A 144 21.76 -7.52 -11.22
CA SER A 144 21.48 -6.17 -10.74
C SER A 144 20.41 -5.49 -11.60
N VAL A 145 19.44 -4.89 -10.93
CA VAL A 145 18.48 -3.96 -11.54
C VAL A 145 18.99 -2.54 -11.35
N ALA A 146 19.12 -1.80 -12.46
CA ALA A 146 19.33 -0.37 -12.42
C ALA A 146 17.96 0.33 -12.45
N TYR A 147 17.69 1.11 -11.44
CA TYR A 147 16.45 1.90 -11.35
C TYR A 147 16.56 3.21 -12.14
N GLY A 148 15.45 3.94 -12.26
CA GLY A 148 15.40 5.19 -13.01
C GLY A 148 16.44 6.23 -12.56
N ASP A 149 16.89 7.10 -13.47
CA ASP A 149 17.80 8.22 -13.15
C ASP A 149 17.13 9.14 -12.09
N CYS A 150 17.84 9.40 -11.00
CA CYS A 150 17.33 10.22 -9.88
C CYS A 150 16.98 11.66 -10.30
N LYS A 151 17.54 12.16 -11.37
CA LYS A 151 17.25 13.50 -11.92
C LYS A 151 15.97 13.56 -12.75
N LEU A 152 15.44 12.40 -13.15
CA LEU A 152 14.27 12.30 -14.03
C LEU A 152 13.06 11.66 -13.34
N LEU A 153 13.13 11.36 -12.04
CA LEU A 153 12.09 10.64 -11.31
C LEU A 153 10.70 11.29 -11.46
N GLU A 154 10.62 12.60 -11.21
CA GLU A 154 9.36 13.33 -11.30
C GLU A 154 8.80 13.34 -12.71
N GLN A 155 9.66 13.54 -13.72
CA GLN A 155 9.25 13.52 -15.12
C GLN A 155 8.79 12.14 -15.59
N SER A 156 9.48 11.08 -15.14
CA SER A 156 9.12 9.68 -15.46
C SER A 156 7.79 9.29 -14.85
N LEU A 157 7.58 9.64 -13.57
CA LEU A 157 6.31 9.41 -12.89
C LEU A 157 5.17 10.18 -13.55
N ASP A 158 5.38 11.45 -13.86
CA ASP A 158 4.36 12.30 -14.48
C ASP A 158 3.99 11.80 -15.88
N TYR A 159 4.96 11.31 -16.63
CA TYR A 159 4.74 10.68 -17.93
C TYR A 159 3.87 9.41 -17.80
N ASP A 160 4.23 8.47 -16.93
CA ASP A 160 3.49 7.23 -16.75
C ASP A 160 2.08 7.47 -16.20
N ILE A 161 1.94 8.40 -15.25
CA ILE A 161 0.64 8.84 -14.72
C ILE A 161 -0.21 9.47 -15.81
N SER A 162 0.37 10.29 -16.69
CA SER A 162 -0.36 10.92 -17.79
C SER A 162 -0.89 9.90 -18.79
N LEU A 163 -0.11 8.85 -19.08
CA LEU A 163 -0.55 7.75 -19.93
C LEU A 163 -1.69 6.98 -19.25
N GLU A 164 -1.58 6.73 -17.96
CA GLU A 164 -2.58 6.00 -17.18
C GLU A 164 -3.91 6.75 -17.10
N LYS A 165 -3.88 8.09 -16.90
CA LYS A 165 -5.08 8.94 -16.89
C LYS A 165 -5.89 8.88 -18.19
N ASN A 166 -5.22 8.65 -19.32
CA ASN A 166 -5.86 8.60 -20.64
C ASN A 166 -6.48 7.24 -20.98
N LYS A 167 -6.31 6.23 -20.13
CA LYS A 167 -6.87 4.90 -20.38
C LYS A 167 -8.36 4.87 -20.06
N LYS A 168 -9.13 4.26 -20.93
CA LYS A 168 -10.58 4.09 -20.81
C LYS A 168 -10.89 2.65 -20.37
N TYR A 169 -10.79 2.39 -19.11
CA TYR A 169 -11.00 1.06 -18.53
C TYR A 169 -12.41 0.52 -18.77
N ASP A 170 -13.42 1.39 -18.84
CA ASP A 170 -14.83 1.02 -19.10
C ASP A 170 -15.04 0.39 -20.50
N GLU A 171 -14.11 0.64 -21.44
CA GLU A 171 -14.15 0.11 -22.80
C GLU A 171 -13.31 -1.18 -22.96
N MET A 172 -12.60 -1.63 -21.90
CA MET A 172 -11.66 -2.74 -21.94
C MET A 172 -12.27 -4.04 -21.43
N ASN A 173 -11.81 -5.16 -21.95
CA ASN A 173 -12.08 -6.45 -21.34
C ASN A 173 -11.19 -6.66 -20.10
N ILE A 174 -11.55 -7.59 -19.24
CA ILE A 174 -10.85 -7.80 -17.96
C ILE A 174 -9.36 -8.14 -18.10
N VAL A 175 -8.99 -8.86 -19.15
CA VAL A 175 -7.58 -9.23 -19.39
C VAL A 175 -6.75 -8.00 -19.73
N ASP A 176 -7.28 -7.08 -20.56
CA ASP A 176 -6.61 -5.83 -20.89
C ASP A 176 -6.51 -4.90 -19.67
N VAL A 177 -7.55 -4.84 -18.82
CA VAL A 177 -7.54 -4.11 -17.55
C VAL A 177 -6.40 -4.61 -16.67
N ILE A 178 -6.34 -5.93 -16.45
CA ILE A 178 -5.30 -6.57 -15.65
C ILE A 178 -3.89 -6.24 -16.19
N ASN A 179 -3.68 -6.43 -17.48
CA ASN A 179 -2.39 -6.15 -18.14
C ASN A 179 -1.99 -4.68 -17.99
N ASN A 180 -2.91 -3.76 -18.18
CA ASN A 180 -2.63 -2.32 -18.05
C ASN A 180 -2.25 -1.93 -16.62
N ILE A 181 -2.99 -2.41 -15.62
CA ILE A 181 -2.70 -2.14 -14.20
C ILE A 181 -1.36 -2.76 -13.82
N THR A 182 -1.07 -3.99 -14.26
CA THR A 182 0.21 -4.66 -14.01
C THR A 182 1.38 -3.88 -14.61
N ASN A 183 1.25 -3.43 -15.87
CA ASN A 183 2.28 -2.62 -16.53
C ASN A 183 2.50 -1.29 -15.81
N PHE A 184 1.43 -0.58 -15.44
CA PHE A 184 1.55 0.67 -14.70
C PHE A 184 2.24 0.48 -13.34
N SER A 185 1.87 -0.57 -12.61
CA SER A 185 2.50 -0.93 -11.33
C SER A 185 3.99 -1.22 -11.51
N SER A 186 4.34 -1.99 -12.55
CA SER A 186 5.72 -2.33 -12.89
C SER A 186 6.55 -1.10 -13.25
N SER A 187 5.98 -0.15 -14.01
CA SER A 187 6.63 1.12 -14.34
C SER A 187 6.97 1.94 -13.09
N ILE A 188 6.00 2.12 -12.19
CA ILE A 188 6.21 2.83 -10.92
C ILE A 188 7.31 2.14 -10.10
N TRP A 189 7.30 0.80 -10.06
CA TRP A 189 8.31 0.03 -9.35
C TRP A 189 9.71 0.22 -9.97
N GLN A 190 9.85 0.21 -11.31
CA GLN A 190 11.13 0.42 -12.01
C GLN A 190 11.69 1.84 -11.83
N ILE A 191 10.83 2.84 -11.68
CA ILE A 191 11.27 4.21 -11.37
C ILE A 191 11.90 4.25 -9.98
N HIS A 192 11.33 3.54 -9.02
CA HIS A 192 11.79 3.45 -7.62
C HIS A 192 12.16 4.82 -7.03
N PRO A 193 11.17 5.69 -6.82
CA PRO A 193 11.43 7.11 -6.62
C PRO A 193 12.01 7.47 -5.24
N PHE A 194 11.89 6.60 -4.25
CA PHE A 194 12.33 6.87 -2.88
C PHE A 194 13.64 6.16 -2.52
N ARG A 195 14.19 6.45 -1.35
CA ARG A 195 15.44 5.82 -0.88
C ARG A 195 15.19 4.40 -0.40
N ASP A 196 16.12 3.48 -0.70
CA ASP A 196 16.08 2.07 -0.34
C ASP A 196 17.06 1.78 0.83
N GLU A 197 16.82 2.38 1.99
CA GLU A 197 17.52 1.97 3.22
C GLU A 197 16.56 1.16 4.11
N ASN A 198 16.21 -0.06 3.70
CA ASN A 198 15.15 -0.91 4.24
C ASN A 198 13.74 -0.41 3.88
N GLU A 199 13.56 0.17 2.70
CA GLU A 199 12.26 0.67 2.28
C GLU A 199 11.27 -0.49 2.11
N PRO A 200 10.20 -0.51 2.92
CA PRO A 200 9.16 -1.51 2.75
C PRO A 200 8.49 -1.35 1.38
N LEU A 201 8.32 -2.44 0.65
CA LEU A 201 7.51 -2.50 -0.57
C LEU A 201 6.04 -2.06 -0.32
N GLY A 202 5.69 -1.89 0.95
CA GLY A 202 4.35 -1.52 1.42
C GLY A 202 3.80 -0.23 0.82
N GLN A 203 4.65 0.79 0.60
CA GLN A 203 4.22 2.08 0.10
C GLN A 203 3.68 2.01 -1.34
N GLN A 204 4.42 1.42 -2.26
CA GLN A 204 4.00 1.32 -3.66
C GLN A 204 2.74 0.47 -3.78
N LYS A 205 2.65 -0.56 -2.96
CA LYS A 205 1.46 -1.43 -2.87
C LYS A 205 0.26 -0.69 -2.28
N THR A 206 0.46 0.17 -1.27
CA THR A 206 -0.60 1.01 -0.71
C THR A 206 -1.15 1.99 -1.75
N TYR A 207 -0.27 2.67 -2.50
CA TYR A 207 -0.69 3.54 -3.60
C TYR A 207 -1.50 2.78 -4.65
N LEU A 208 -1.02 1.61 -5.04
CA LEU A 208 -1.71 0.77 -6.02
C LEU A 208 -3.06 0.26 -5.50
N GLN A 209 -3.14 -0.12 -4.23
CA GLN A 209 -4.40 -0.53 -3.61
C GLN A 209 -5.42 0.61 -3.61
N LYS A 210 -5.01 1.81 -3.23
CA LYS A 210 -5.86 3.01 -3.31
C LYS A 210 -6.30 3.29 -4.75
N TYR A 211 -5.40 3.13 -5.72
CA TYR A 211 -5.73 3.27 -7.14
C TYR A 211 -6.79 2.26 -7.58
N LEU A 212 -6.65 0.99 -7.20
CA LEU A 212 -7.62 -0.06 -7.52
C LEU A 212 -8.98 0.20 -6.87
N GLN A 213 -9.02 0.60 -5.59
CA GLN A 213 -10.25 1.00 -4.91
C GLN A 213 -10.95 2.15 -5.64
N ASN A 214 -10.20 3.19 -6.04
CA ASN A 214 -10.74 4.32 -6.78
C ASN A 214 -11.34 3.92 -8.14
N LYS A 215 -10.80 2.86 -8.77
CA LYS A 215 -11.33 2.30 -10.02
C LYS A 215 -12.51 1.32 -9.82
N GLY A 216 -12.99 1.13 -8.59
CA GLY A 216 -14.09 0.24 -8.27
C GLY A 216 -13.71 -1.25 -8.19
N PHE A 217 -12.41 -1.55 -8.14
CA PHE A 217 -11.91 -2.92 -8.00
C PHE A 217 -11.70 -3.28 -6.51
N THR A 218 -12.75 -3.16 -5.71
CA THR A 218 -12.70 -3.43 -4.26
C THR A 218 -12.48 -4.88 -3.90
N ASP A 219 -12.94 -5.81 -4.76
CA ASP A 219 -12.89 -7.27 -4.52
C ASP A 219 -11.68 -7.98 -5.13
N PHE A 220 -10.81 -7.28 -5.84
CA PHE A 220 -9.55 -7.85 -6.31
C PHE A 220 -8.53 -8.08 -5.18
N GLY A 221 -8.95 -7.91 -3.93
CA GLY A 221 -8.23 -8.18 -2.70
C GLY A 221 -7.32 -9.41 -2.73
N LYS A 222 -6.92 -10.01 -1.86
CA LYS A 222 -5.99 -11.10 -1.51
C LYS A 222 -5.49 -11.98 -2.68
N SER A 223 -6.32 -12.50 -3.57
CA SER A 223 -5.88 -13.51 -4.57
C SER A 223 -5.12 -12.88 -5.74
N PHE A 224 -5.53 -11.72 -6.21
CA PHE A 224 -4.90 -11.08 -7.36
C PHE A 224 -3.59 -10.36 -6.98
N PHE A 225 -3.58 -9.70 -5.82
CA PHE A 225 -2.43 -8.98 -5.32
C PHE A 225 -1.28 -9.93 -4.95
N TRP A 226 -1.57 -11.02 -4.23
CA TRP A 226 -0.56 -12.02 -3.88
C TRP A 226 -0.09 -12.84 -5.08
N MET A 227 -0.97 -13.19 -6.01
CA MET A 227 -0.62 -14.05 -7.16
C MET A 227 0.23 -13.32 -8.21
N ASN A 228 0.01 -12.03 -8.46
CA ASN A 228 0.76 -11.30 -9.48
C ASN A 228 2.01 -10.59 -8.95
N PHE A 229 2.04 -10.17 -7.69
CA PHE A 229 3.23 -9.60 -7.09
C PHE A 229 4.28 -10.65 -6.70
N THR A 230 3.89 -11.89 -6.42
CA THR A 230 4.84 -13.00 -6.26
C THR A 230 5.50 -13.40 -7.59
N ILE A 231 4.94 -12.99 -8.72
CA ILE A 231 5.49 -13.23 -10.07
C ILE A 231 6.33 -12.05 -10.57
N LEU A 232 6.17 -10.86 -10.00
CA LEU A 232 6.87 -9.63 -10.42
C LEU A 232 8.00 -9.20 -9.46
N VAL A 233 8.21 -9.93 -8.35
CA VAL A 233 9.33 -9.71 -7.41
C VAL A 233 10.34 -10.83 -7.51
#